data_46a25b9cf9b899eae221ef5b9ca71a59
#
_entry.id   46a25b9cf9b899eae221ef5b9ca71a59
#
_cell.length_a   1.000
_cell.length_b   1.000
_cell.length_c   1.000
_cell.angle_alpha   90.00
_cell.angle_beta   90.00
_cell.angle_gamma   90.00
#
_symmetry.space_group_name_H-M   'P 1'
#
loop_
_entity.id
_entity.type
_entity.pdbx_description
1 polymer ?
#
loop_
_entity_poly.entity_id
_entity_poly.type
_entity_poly.pdbx_seq_one_letter_code
_entity_poly.pdbx_strand_id
1 'polypeptide(L)'
;QLNQARGQTTATDIVGIDLGLKTYATLSDENTYNLPKKKLKKLEKKVVFYQKKMDHKYKEGQARQSTKYLKTKAKFNRLWWKITCLRKEFLHQTTTDICRKFKTIVVETLRPFNMMKNKKLAKQIQDACWGMFVEMLRYKSASHGNIFIQADAFYPSTQLCNCCGHRLEGENKLKLQDRIYKCPECGNEEDRDI
;
A
#
# COMPACT_ATOMS: atom_id res chain seq x y z
N GLN A 1 2.67 -37.07 18.67
CA GLN A 1 2.29 -37.30 17.26
C GLN A 1 1.84 -35.95 16.61
N LEU A 2 2.78 -35.07 16.35
CA LEU A 2 2.60 -33.83 15.56
C LEU A 2 3.79 -33.70 14.59
N ASN A 3 3.93 -34.69 13.74
CA ASN A 3 4.89 -34.68 12.63
C ASN A 3 4.21 -35.31 11.44
N GLN A 4 3.70 -34.43 10.55
CA GLN A 4 3.59 -34.73 9.12
C GLN A 4 2.79 -33.60 8.45
N ALA A 5 3.49 -32.65 7.89
CA ALA A 5 3.26 -31.99 6.60
C ALA A 5 4.27 -30.87 6.42
N ARG A 6 5.56 -31.21 6.34
CA ARG A 6 6.50 -30.38 5.59
C ARG A 6 6.22 -30.63 4.12
N GLY A 7 5.17 -29.98 3.61
CA GLY A 7 4.96 -29.87 2.18
C GLY A 7 6.17 -29.17 1.56
N GLN A 8 6.66 -29.72 0.46
CA GLN A 8 7.70 -29.13 -0.37
C GLN A 8 7.28 -27.71 -0.73
N THR A 9 8.12 -26.72 -0.37
CA THR A 9 7.96 -25.33 -0.78
C THR A 9 8.02 -25.27 -2.31
N THR A 10 6.88 -25.09 -2.93
CA THR A 10 6.82 -24.81 -4.38
C THR A 10 7.18 -23.34 -4.60
N ALA A 11 7.64 -22.98 -5.80
CA ALA A 11 7.98 -21.58 -6.16
C ALA A 11 6.83 -20.58 -5.87
N THR A 12 5.61 -21.08 -5.72
CA THR A 12 4.39 -20.32 -5.39
C THR A 12 4.31 -19.88 -3.93
N ASP A 13 5.21 -20.34 -3.04
CA ASP A 13 5.18 -19.97 -1.61
C ASP A 13 5.83 -18.63 -1.30
N ILE A 14 6.48 -18.00 -2.29
CA ILE A 14 7.17 -16.71 -2.15
C ILE A 14 6.43 -15.66 -2.97
N VAL A 15 6.22 -14.47 -2.40
CA VAL A 15 5.61 -13.34 -3.09
C VAL A 15 6.39 -12.06 -2.86
N GLY A 16 6.66 -11.33 -3.96
CA GLY A 16 7.10 -9.94 -3.95
C GLY A 16 5.90 -9.01 -4.01
N ILE A 17 5.95 -7.89 -3.29
CA ILE A 17 4.88 -6.88 -3.24
C ILE A 17 5.45 -5.52 -3.58
N ASP A 18 4.97 -4.95 -4.70
CA ASP A 18 5.15 -3.55 -5.08
C ASP A 18 3.97 -2.71 -4.61
N LEU A 19 4.24 -1.54 -4.00
CA LEU A 19 3.23 -0.64 -3.43
C LEU A 19 3.10 0.64 -4.24
N GLY A 20 1.92 0.86 -4.82
CA GLY A 20 1.67 1.98 -5.69
C GLY A 20 0.45 2.84 -5.34
N LEU A 21 0.32 3.99 -6.00
CA LEU A 21 -0.84 4.88 -5.85
C LEU A 21 -1.96 4.57 -6.85
N LYS A 22 -1.63 4.09 -8.05
CA LYS A 22 -2.60 3.71 -9.09
C LYS A 22 -3.23 2.36 -8.74
N THR A 23 -2.43 1.34 -8.64
CA THR A 23 -2.70 0.05 -8.01
C THR A 23 -2.13 0.10 -6.61
N TYR A 24 -2.85 -0.38 -5.60
CA TYR A 24 -2.40 -0.26 -4.22
C TYR A 24 -1.25 -1.22 -3.90
N ALA A 25 -1.39 -2.46 -4.29
CA ALA A 25 -0.36 -3.48 -4.21
C ALA A 25 -0.44 -4.37 -5.45
N THR A 26 0.70 -4.59 -6.09
CA THR A 26 0.90 -5.55 -7.19
C THR A 26 1.78 -6.66 -6.65
N LEU A 27 1.38 -7.90 -6.85
CA LEU A 27 2.10 -9.07 -6.40
C LEU A 27 2.86 -9.70 -7.57
N SER A 28 3.96 -10.39 -7.30
CA SER A 28 4.74 -11.11 -8.30
C SER A 28 4.00 -12.26 -8.99
N ASP A 29 2.83 -12.66 -8.47
CA ASP A 29 1.90 -13.61 -9.10
C ASP A 29 0.85 -12.91 -9.97
N GLU A 30 1.07 -11.64 -10.36
CA GLU A 30 0.18 -10.77 -11.14
C GLU A 30 -1.13 -10.37 -10.43
N ASN A 31 -1.39 -10.87 -9.24
CA ASN A 31 -2.55 -10.44 -8.47
C ASN A 31 -2.41 -8.97 -8.00
N THR A 32 -3.52 -8.26 -8.00
CA THR A 32 -3.54 -6.85 -7.59
C THR A 32 -4.60 -6.58 -6.52
N TYR A 33 -4.28 -5.68 -5.61
CA TYR A 33 -5.22 -5.17 -4.61
C TYR A 33 -5.42 -3.67 -4.78
N ASN A 34 -6.67 -3.24 -4.65
CA ASN A 34 -7.02 -1.84 -4.86
C ASN A 34 -7.91 -1.30 -3.74
N LEU A 35 -7.55 -0.13 -3.22
CA LEU A 35 -8.39 0.61 -2.29
C LEU A 35 -9.78 0.86 -2.88
N PRO A 36 -10.85 0.87 -2.08
CA PRO A 36 -12.21 1.17 -2.52
C PRO A 36 -12.38 2.68 -2.84
N LYS A 37 -11.59 3.18 -3.82
CA LYS A 37 -11.46 4.61 -4.18
C LYS A 37 -12.81 5.29 -4.41
N LYS A 38 -13.77 4.61 -5.06
CA LYS A 38 -15.12 5.17 -5.31
C LYS A 38 -15.88 5.46 -4.02
N LYS A 39 -15.84 4.52 -3.04
CA LYS A 39 -16.49 4.68 -1.72
C LYS A 39 -15.79 5.77 -0.90
N LEU A 40 -14.46 5.77 -0.85
CA LEU A 40 -13.66 6.78 -0.14
C LEU A 40 -13.94 8.18 -0.69
N LYS A 41 -13.86 8.38 -2.00
CA LYS A 41 -14.14 9.68 -2.66
C LYS A 41 -15.55 10.21 -2.34
N LYS A 42 -16.56 9.31 -2.27
CA LYS A 42 -17.93 9.70 -1.88
C LYS A 42 -18.00 10.20 -0.43
N LEU A 43 -17.28 9.55 0.49
CA LEU A 43 -17.22 9.97 1.89
C LEU A 43 -16.43 11.29 2.06
N GLU A 44 -15.31 11.45 1.37
CA GLU A 44 -14.50 12.66 1.39
C GLU A 44 -15.27 13.89 0.90
N LYS A 45 -16.07 13.76 -0.16
CA LYS A 45 -16.97 14.84 -0.60
C LYS A 45 -17.92 15.26 0.52
N LYS A 46 -18.47 14.29 1.28
CA LYS A 46 -19.35 14.60 2.42
C LYS A 46 -18.58 15.27 3.57
N VAL A 47 -17.34 14.86 3.82
CA VAL A 47 -16.46 15.50 4.82
C VAL A 47 -16.28 16.97 4.47
N VAL A 48 -15.90 17.31 3.24
CA VAL A 48 -15.75 18.70 2.78
C VAL A 48 -17.04 19.50 2.95
N PHE A 49 -18.20 18.91 2.64
CA PHE A 49 -19.49 19.56 2.83
C PHE A 49 -19.77 19.88 4.32
N TYR A 50 -19.52 18.93 5.22
CA TYR A 50 -19.72 19.16 6.65
C TYR A 50 -18.66 20.08 7.24
N GLN A 51 -17.43 20.08 6.73
CA GLN A 51 -16.40 21.05 7.11
C GLN A 51 -16.90 22.48 6.85
N LYS A 52 -17.32 22.78 5.61
CA LYS A 52 -17.88 24.11 5.29
C LYS A 52 -19.05 24.48 6.17
N LYS A 53 -19.96 23.53 6.49
CA LYS A 53 -21.07 23.78 7.41
C LYS A 53 -20.62 24.06 8.85
N MET A 54 -19.52 23.50 9.28
CA MET A 54 -18.92 23.79 10.59
C MET A 54 -18.33 25.19 10.62
N ASP A 55 -17.56 25.55 9.58
CA ASP A 55 -16.90 26.85 9.49
C ASP A 55 -17.93 27.99 9.56
N HIS A 56 -19.06 27.87 8.86
CA HIS A 56 -20.17 28.85 8.95
C HIS A 56 -20.85 28.94 10.32
N LYS A 57 -20.74 27.91 11.16
CA LYS A 57 -21.40 27.88 12.49
C LYS A 57 -20.45 28.14 13.62
N TYR A 58 -19.16 28.13 13.33
CA TYR A 58 -18.14 28.41 14.33
C TYR A 58 -18.17 29.86 14.73
N LYS A 59 -18.09 30.15 16.02
CA LYS A 59 -17.99 31.50 16.57
C LYS A 59 -16.71 31.61 17.37
N GLU A 60 -15.82 32.43 16.89
CA GLU A 60 -14.55 32.71 17.55
C GLU A 60 -14.77 33.40 18.90
N GLY A 61 -13.90 33.14 19.87
CA GLY A 61 -13.99 33.70 21.21
C GLY A 61 -15.07 33.13 22.12
N GLN A 62 -15.94 32.22 21.65
CA GLN A 62 -16.93 31.58 22.50
C GLN A 62 -16.34 30.31 23.16
N ALA A 63 -16.36 30.31 24.52
CA ALA A 63 -15.95 29.11 25.28
C ALA A 63 -16.83 27.89 25.01
N ARG A 64 -18.09 28.09 24.66
CA ARG A 64 -19.04 27.02 24.33
C ARG A 64 -19.71 27.29 22.98
N GLN A 65 -19.48 26.42 22.02
CA GLN A 65 -20.09 26.48 20.69
C GLN A 65 -21.59 26.08 20.75
N SER A 66 -22.34 26.54 19.74
CA SER A 66 -23.79 26.27 19.66
C SER A 66 -24.10 24.77 19.50
N THR A 67 -25.27 24.32 19.96
CA THR A 67 -25.76 22.95 19.78
C THR A 67 -25.80 22.55 18.30
N LYS A 68 -26.13 23.51 17.42
CA LYS A 68 -26.12 23.27 15.95
C LYS A 68 -24.71 23.00 15.40
N TYR A 69 -23.68 23.66 15.92
CA TYR A 69 -22.28 23.40 15.62
C TYR A 69 -21.88 22.00 16.09
N LEU A 70 -22.14 21.67 17.36
CA LEU A 70 -21.78 20.38 17.96
C LEU A 70 -22.42 19.19 17.23
N LYS A 71 -23.70 19.29 16.85
CA LYS A 71 -24.38 18.28 16.02
C LYS A 71 -23.72 18.12 14.65
N THR A 72 -23.25 19.22 14.04
CA THR A 72 -22.56 19.17 12.75
C THR A 72 -21.17 18.54 12.89
N LYS A 73 -20.42 18.91 13.95
CA LYS A 73 -19.11 18.32 14.30
C LYS A 73 -19.22 16.81 14.53
N ALA A 74 -20.26 16.35 15.22
CA ALA A 74 -20.48 14.92 15.43
C ALA A 74 -20.68 14.16 14.09
N LYS A 75 -21.42 14.74 13.13
CA LYS A 75 -21.57 14.16 11.81
C LYS A 75 -20.26 14.14 11.01
N PHE A 76 -19.48 15.21 11.07
CA PHE A 76 -18.16 15.32 10.49
C PHE A 76 -17.21 14.24 11.04
N ASN A 77 -17.10 14.11 12.37
CA ASN A 77 -16.26 13.12 13.01
C ASN A 77 -16.68 11.68 12.65
N ARG A 78 -18.00 11.41 12.58
CA ARG A 78 -18.51 10.10 12.16
C ARG A 78 -18.12 9.76 10.73
N LEU A 79 -18.04 10.73 9.81
CA LEU A 79 -17.59 10.49 8.43
C LEU A 79 -16.10 10.18 8.40
N TRP A 80 -15.27 10.89 9.13
CA TRP A 80 -13.84 10.60 9.25
C TRP A 80 -13.60 9.21 9.84
N TRP A 81 -14.34 8.87 10.90
CA TRP A 81 -14.27 7.53 11.47
C TRP A 81 -14.62 6.44 10.43
N LYS A 82 -15.66 6.65 9.62
CA LYS A 82 -16.02 5.71 8.54
C LYS A 82 -14.91 5.57 7.49
N ILE A 83 -14.25 6.66 7.11
CA ILE A 83 -13.11 6.62 6.17
C ILE A 83 -11.97 5.81 6.78
N THR A 84 -11.64 6.05 8.05
CA THR A 84 -10.59 5.32 8.76
C THR A 84 -10.92 3.83 8.86
N CYS A 85 -12.14 3.47 9.22
CA CYS A 85 -12.57 2.07 9.29
C CYS A 85 -12.48 1.39 7.93
N LEU A 86 -12.95 2.04 6.86
CA LEU A 86 -12.93 1.48 5.51
C LEU A 86 -11.51 1.23 5.01
N ARG A 87 -10.56 2.13 5.33
CA ARG A 87 -9.13 1.93 5.00
C ARG A 87 -8.55 0.78 5.82
N LYS A 88 -8.76 0.79 7.13
CA LYS A 88 -8.26 -0.28 8.01
C LYS A 88 -8.82 -1.66 7.62
N GLU A 89 -10.10 -1.75 7.31
CA GLU A 89 -10.74 -2.97 6.86
C GLU A 89 -10.07 -3.51 5.59
N PHE A 90 -9.87 -2.67 4.59
CA PHE A 90 -9.14 -3.03 3.37
C PHE A 90 -7.74 -3.57 3.69
N LEU A 91 -6.96 -2.84 4.52
CA LEU A 91 -5.62 -3.25 4.91
C LEU A 91 -5.63 -4.60 5.64
N HIS A 92 -6.57 -4.78 6.58
CA HIS A 92 -6.70 -6.03 7.32
C HIS A 92 -7.06 -7.22 6.41
N GLN A 93 -8.01 -7.04 5.50
CA GLN A 93 -8.43 -8.09 4.57
C GLN A 93 -7.29 -8.47 3.63
N THR A 94 -6.65 -7.47 2.99
CA THR A 94 -5.55 -7.70 2.05
C THR A 94 -4.35 -8.37 2.71
N THR A 95 -3.91 -7.86 3.87
CA THR A 95 -2.75 -8.45 4.56
C THR A 95 -3.04 -9.85 5.10
N THR A 96 -4.28 -10.13 5.52
CA THR A 96 -4.66 -11.48 5.94
C THR A 96 -4.70 -12.45 4.77
N ASP A 97 -5.23 -12.01 3.63
CA ASP A 97 -5.29 -12.82 2.41
C ASP A 97 -3.88 -13.18 1.93
N ILE A 98 -2.97 -12.21 1.88
CA ILE A 98 -1.56 -12.42 1.52
C ILE A 98 -0.88 -13.41 2.49
N CYS A 99 -1.02 -13.21 3.80
CA CYS A 99 -0.39 -14.09 4.79
C CYS A 99 -0.96 -15.51 4.81
N ARG A 100 -2.17 -15.72 4.32
CA ARG A 100 -2.75 -17.06 4.16
C ARG A 100 -2.27 -17.80 2.92
N LYS A 101 -1.96 -17.05 1.86
CA LYS A 101 -1.56 -17.59 0.55
C LYS A 101 -0.08 -17.93 0.46
N PHE A 102 0.77 -17.14 1.10
CA PHE A 102 2.21 -17.21 0.90
C PHE A 102 2.97 -17.44 2.22
N LYS A 103 4.05 -18.22 2.13
CA LYS A 103 4.93 -18.52 3.27
C LYS A 103 6.04 -17.50 3.43
N THR A 104 6.54 -16.96 2.32
CA THR A 104 7.57 -15.91 2.33
C THR A 104 7.02 -14.68 1.62
N ILE A 105 7.05 -13.55 2.32
CA ILE A 105 6.49 -12.28 1.86
C ILE A 105 7.62 -11.25 1.82
N VAL A 106 7.91 -10.75 0.64
CA VAL A 106 8.93 -9.72 0.40
C VAL A 106 8.22 -8.43 0.03
N VAL A 107 8.49 -7.33 0.74
CA VAL A 107 7.92 -6.02 0.44
C VAL A 107 9.03 -4.99 0.29
N GLU A 108 8.86 -4.04 -0.63
CA GLU A 108 9.81 -2.96 -0.80
C GLU A 108 9.85 -2.00 0.40
N THR A 109 11.01 -1.38 0.62
CA THR A 109 11.17 -0.33 1.63
C THR A 109 10.85 1.03 1.04
N LEU A 110 9.60 1.45 1.17
CA LEU A 110 9.18 2.81 0.83
C LEU A 110 9.64 3.83 1.89
N ARG A 111 9.90 5.04 1.44
CA ARG A 111 10.18 6.21 2.28
C ARG A 111 9.07 7.26 2.10
N PRO A 112 7.85 7.03 2.66
CA PRO A 112 6.69 7.90 2.42
C PRO A 112 6.95 9.37 2.77
N PHE A 113 7.71 9.63 3.82
CA PHE A 113 8.08 10.99 4.22
C PHE A 113 8.81 11.76 3.11
N ASN A 114 9.78 11.11 2.44
CA ASN A 114 10.48 11.73 1.33
C ASN A 114 9.58 11.94 0.10
N MET A 115 8.70 10.97 -0.17
CA MET A 115 7.75 11.04 -1.27
C MET A 115 6.70 12.16 -1.06
N MET A 116 6.29 12.44 0.18
CA MET A 116 5.35 13.50 0.53
C MET A 116 5.90 14.92 0.31
N LYS A 117 7.21 15.10 0.10
CA LYS A 117 7.79 16.38 -0.33
C LYS A 117 7.17 16.85 -1.65
N ASN A 118 6.71 15.93 -2.50
CA ASN A 118 5.88 16.25 -3.65
C ASN A 118 4.46 16.60 -3.19
N LYS A 119 4.15 17.90 -3.09
CA LYS A 119 2.86 18.42 -2.62
C LYS A 119 1.65 17.89 -3.41
N LYS A 120 1.83 17.56 -4.71
CA LYS A 120 0.73 17.02 -5.56
C LYS A 120 0.34 15.59 -5.16
N LEU A 121 1.28 14.81 -4.65
CA LEU A 121 1.08 13.41 -4.27
C LEU A 121 0.94 13.22 -2.75
N ALA A 122 1.34 14.18 -1.95
CA ALA A 122 1.43 14.07 -0.49
C ALA A 122 0.14 13.54 0.15
N LYS A 123 -1.03 14.06 -0.25
CA LYS A 123 -2.32 13.57 0.25
C LYS A 123 -2.57 12.12 -0.12
N GLN A 124 -2.27 11.71 -1.36
CA GLN A 124 -2.49 10.34 -1.82
C GLN A 124 -1.58 9.35 -1.10
N ILE A 125 -0.31 9.73 -0.87
CA ILE A 125 0.67 8.93 -0.14
C ILE A 125 0.24 8.76 1.32
N GLN A 126 -0.19 9.84 1.98
CA GLN A 126 -0.72 9.77 3.34
C GLN A 126 -1.96 8.89 3.42
N ASP A 127 -2.87 9.02 2.45
CA ASP A 127 -4.12 8.25 2.38
C ASP A 127 -3.89 6.77 2.08
N ALA A 128 -2.78 6.40 1.45
CA ALA A 128 -2.42 5.02 1.16
C ALA A 128 -2.06 4.21 2.43
N CYS A 129 -1.59 4.88 3.50
CA CYS A 129 -1.27 4.24 4.78
C CYS A 129 -0.28 3.07 4.64
N TRP A 130 0.71 3.15 3.75
CA TRP A 130 1.68 2.06 3.48
C TRP A 130 2.43 1.60 4.73
N GLY A 131 2.81 2.51 5.63
CA GLY A 131 3.45 2.12 6.89
C GLY A 131 2.57 1.18 7.72
N MET A 132 1.25 1.45 7.80
CA MET A 132 0.31 0.57 8.50
C MET A 132 0.17 -0.79 7.81
N PHE A 133 0.18 -0.81 6.48
CA PHE A 133 0.13 -2.04 5.68
C PHE A 133 1.35 -2.94 5.97
N VAL A 134 2.55 -2.37 5.92
CA VAL A 134 3.81 -3.07 6.19
C VAL A 134 3.83 -3.63 7.62
N GLU A 135 3.42 -2.83 8.61
CA GLU A 135 3.32 -3.29 10.01
C GLU A 135 2.28 -4.42 10.18
N MET A 136 1.14 -4.33 9.47
CA MET A 136 0.15 -5.40 9.49
C MET A 136 0.68 -6.70 8.85
N LEU A 137 1.43 -6.62 7.75
CA LEU A 137 2.09 -7.78 7.16
C LEU A 137 3.10 -8.39 8.14
N ARG A 138 3.93 -7.55 8.77
CA ARG A 138 4.97 -8.00 9.71
C ARG A 138 4.39 -8.82 10.86
N TYR A 139 3.43 -8.27 11.62
CA TYR A 139 2.90 -8.98 12.78
C TYR A 139 2.03 -10.18 12.39
N LYS A 140 1.30 -10.09 11.25
CA LYS A 140 0.50 -11.23 10.79
C LYS A 140 1.37 -12.36 10.26
N SER A 141 2.45 -12.05 9.53
CA SER A 141 3.42 -13.06 9.11
C SER A 141 3.97 -13.81 10.31
N ALA A 142 4.37 -13.11 11.37
CA ALA A 142 4.79 -13.73 12.61
C ALA A 142 3.70 -14.63 13.23
N SER A 143 2.45 -14.17 13.25
CA SER A 143 1.30 -14.93 13.75
C SER A 143 1.02 -16.20 12.95
N HIS A 144 1.24 -16.17 11.62
CA HIS A 144 1.02 -17.29 10.72
C HIS A 144 2.24 -18.21 10.56
N GLY A 145 3.38 -17.88 11.18
CA GLY A 145 4.64 -18.61 11.01
C GLY A 145 5.27 -18.39 9.63
N ASN A 146 4.98 -17.27 8.98
CA ASN A 146 5.51 -16.91 7.68
C ASN A 146 6.82 -16.12 7.84
N ILE A 147 7.65 -16.13 6.80
CA ILE A 147 8.87 -15.30 6.70
C ILE A 147 8.47 -13.96 6.11
N PHE A 148 8.79 -12.87 6.81
CA PHE A 148 8.60 -11.51 6.33
C PHE A 148 9.96 -10.85 6.08
N ILE A 149 10.17 -10.36 4.85
CA ILE A 149 11.39 -9.70 4.42
C ILE A 149 11.03 -8.31 3.90
N GLN A 150 11.72 -7.31 4.39
CA GLN A 150 11.64 -5.97 3.83
C GLN A 150 12.89 -5.73 2.99
N ALA A 151 12.73 -5.61 1.66
CA ALA A 151 13.82 -5.41 0.72
C ALA A 151 14.53 -4.08 0.99
N ASP A 152 15.82 -4.01 0.70
CA ASP A 152 16.58 -2.77 0.82
C ASP A 152 15.96 -1.67 -0.05
N ALA A 153 15.93 -0.43 0.47
CA ALA A 153 15.36 0.72 -0.24
C ALA A 153 16.10 1.08 -1.54
N PHE A 154 17.30 0.59 -1.71
CA PHE A 154 18.14 0.80 -2.90
C PHE A 154 18.32 -0.47 -3.74
N TYR A 155 17.57 -1.52 -3.43
CA TYR A 155 17.61 -2.74 -4.22
C TYR A 155 17.13 -2.44 -5.66
N PRO A 156 17.96 -2.70 -6.69
CA PRO A 156 17.69 -2.28 -8.05
C PRO A 156 16.74 -3.25 -8.79
N SER A 157 15.59 -3.55 -8.19
CA SER A 157 14.63 -4.54 -8.72
C SER A 157 14.29 -4.33 -10.19
N THR A 158 14.10 -3.07 -10.60
CA THR A 158 13.76 -2.72 -12.00
C THR A 158 14.92 -2.81 -12.98
N GLN A 159 16.15 -3.09 -12.53
CA GLN A 159 17.35 -3.19 -13.36
C GLN A 159 17.95 -4.59 -13.34
N LEU A 160 17.35 -5.52 -12.60
CA LEU A 160 17.87 -6.85 -12.38
C LEU A 160 17.02 -7.89 -13.12
N CYS A 161 17.65 -8.79 -13.87
CA CYS A 161 16.96 -9.89 -14.51
C CYS A 161 16.51 -10.92 -13.46
N ASN A 162 15.24 -11.26 -13.42
CA ASN A 162 14.72 -12.29 -12.54
C ASN A 162 15.16 -13.71 -12.91
N CYS A 163 15.53 -13.92 -14.18
CA CYS A 163 15.94 -15.22 -14.70
C CYS A 163 17.43 -15.52 -14.43
N CYS A 164 18.35 -14.61 -14.81
CA CYS A 164 19.78 -14.86 -14.71
C CYS A 164 20.53 -13.96 -13.72
N GLY A 165 19.87 -13.00 -13.10
CA GLY A 165 20.48 -12.06 -12.16
C GLY A 165 21.34 -10.97 -12.83
N HIS A 166 21.37 -10.87 -14.17
CA HIS A 166 22.10 -9.83 -14.87
C HIS A 166 21.54 -8.45 -14.52
N ARG A 167 22.41 -7.48 -14.24
CA ARG A 167 22.03 -6.11 -13.89
C ARG A 167 22.34 -5.15 -15.04
N LEU A 168 21.34 -4.37 -15.44
CA LEU A 168 21.55 -3.30 -16.39
C LEU A 168 22.29 -2.14 -15.76
N GLU A 169 23.40 -1.70 -16.37
CA GLU A 169 24.25 -0.62 -15.86
C GLU A 169 24.53 0.44 -16.94
N GLY A 170 24.98 1.62 -16.49
CA GLY A 170 25.36 2.72 -17.39
C GLY A 170 24.20 3.19 -18.27
N GLU A 171 24.45 3.26 -19.58
CA GLU A 171 23.50 3.73 -20.60
C GLU A 171 22.34 2.75 -20.86
N ASN A 172 22.53 1.46 -20.55
CA ASN A 172 21.53 0.40 -20.73
C ASN A 172 20.48 0.37 -19.62
N LYS A 173 20.61 1.22 -18.59
CA LYS A 173 19.60 1.30 -17.51
C LYS A 173 18.23 1.68 -18.05
N LEU A 174 17.20 0.95 -17.62
CA LEU A 174 15.82 1.29 -17.90
C LEU A 174 15.48 2.69 -17.34
N LYS A 175 14.88 3.50 -18.18
CA LYS A 175 14.33 4.81 -17.80
C LYS A 175 12.92 4.66 -17.26
N LEU A 176 12.40 5.70 -16.61
CA LEU A 176 11.03 5.69 -16.02
C LEU A 176 9.91 5.44 -17.03
N GLN A 177 10.15 5.74 -18.31
CA GLN A 177 9.20 5.54 -19.42
C GLN A 177 9.22 4.11 -19.97
N ASP A 178 10.30 3.35 -19.73
CA ASP A 178 10.45 2.00 -20.26
C ASP A 178 9.61 1.04 -19.40
N ARG A 179 8.75 0.27 -20.05
CA ARG A 179 7.83 -0.66 -19.38
C ARG A 179 8.28 -2.11 -19.48
N ILE A 180 9.09 -2.41 -20.48
CA ILE A 180 9.55 -3.76 -20.77
C ILE A 180 11.02 -3.85 -20.40
N TYR A 181 11.36 -4.81 -19.55
CA TYR A 181 12.73 -5.21 -19.28
C TYR A 181 13.16 -6.26 -20.32
N LYS A 182 14.31 -6.07 -20.93
CA LYS A 182 14.89 -6.99 -21.90
C LYS A 182 16.32 -7.34 -21.48
N CYS A 183 16.54 -8.57 -21.10
CA CYS A 183 17.85 -9.01 -20.64
C CYS A 183 18.80 -9.25 -21.84
N PRO A 184 19.97 -8.57 -21.90
CA PRO A 184 20.93 -8.80 -22.98
C PRO A 184 21.65 -10.14 -22.85
N GLU A 185 21.72 -10.75 -21.67
CA GLU A 185 22.45 -12.00 -21.42
C GLU A 185 21.59 -13.23 -21.72
N CYS A 186 20.37 -13.31 -21.21
CA CYS A 186 19.55 -14.52 -21.38
C CYS A 186 18.33 -14.32 -22.27
N GLY A 187 18.12 -13.12 -22.84
CA GLY A 187 16.99 -12.82 -23.72
C GLY A 187 15.64 -12.76 -23.04
N ASN A 188 15.57 -12.87 -21.70
CA ASN A 188 14.33 -12.77 -20.96
C ASN A 188 13.68 -11.39 -21.16
N GLU A 189 12.39 -11.39 -21.44
CA GLU A 189 11.59 -10.18 -21.65
C GLU A 189 10.37 -10.21 -20.72
N GLU A 190 10.19 -9.16 -19.92
CA GLU A 190 9.13 -9.09 -18.92
C GLU A 190 8.67 -7.65 -18.65
N ASP A 191 7.50 -7.49 -18.06
CA ASP A 191 7.06 -6.18 -17.59
C ASP A 191 7.93 -5.74 -16.40
N ARG A 192 8.41 -4.50 -16.43
CA ARG A 192 9.31 -3.94 -15.41
C ARG A 192 8.69 -3.90 -14.01
N ASP A 193 7.38 -3.80 -13.91
CA ASP A 193 6.65 -3.61 -12.66
C ASP A 193 6.20 -4.96 -12.05
N ILE A 194 6.55 -6.10 -12.69
CA ILE A 194 6.38 -7.48 -12.23
C ILE A 194 7.72 -8.08 -11.85
#